data_4b092930ae877f8cb630fa2b10e61fc0
#
_entry.id   4b092930ae877f8cb630fa2b10e61fc0
#
_cell.length_a   1.000
_cell.length_b   1.000
_cell.length_c   1.000
_cell.angle_alpha   90.00
_cell.angle_beta   90.00
_cell.angle_gamma   90.00
#
_symmetry.space_group_name_H-M   'P 1'
#
loop_
_entity.id
_entity.type
_entity.pdbx_description
1 polymer ?
#
loop_
_entity_poly.entity_id
_entity_poly.type
_entity_poly.pdbx_seq_one_letter_code
_entity_poly.pdbx_strand_id
1 'polypeptide(L)'
;MTDHHPTTAQATAQAAPGWYPDGSGGQRWWDGRGWTDHTAPAPAPAAPTGAAIVRPTLPAGTSVDNAWVWVVSLIMVVASLPFFFFDMSGYMRAIIEAEVSGSTSGIPSVMANYFVFLAVTQVLGLAAWGFTVFAAFRDYKHLESVGVVRPFHWAFAFIPYTIVYLIGRHVVLRKVVRTAGWPLWAHIASYGLVFVAAIVWAMVVMQSMFNDLMYMSFT
;
A
#
# COMPACT_ATOMS: atom_id res chain seq x y z
N MET A 1 -58.42 53.04 11.94
CA MET A 1 -57.08 52.39 11.76
C MET A 1 -56.86 51.52 12.98
N THR A 2 -57.14 50.26 12.86
CA THR A 2 -57.03 49.27 13.94
C THR A 2 -55.86 48.34 13.59
N ASP A 3 -54.77 48.51 14.33
CA ASP A 3 -53.60 47.67 14.25
C ASP A 3 -53.90 46.29 14.85
N HIS A 4 -53.85 45.25 13.99
CA HIS A 4 -53.87 43.87 14.42
C HIS A 4 -52.41 43.38 14.53
N HIS A 5 -51.92 43.27 15.74
CA HIS A 5 -50.73 42.51 16.06
C HIS A 5 -51.06 41.03 16.09
N PRO A 6 -50.39 40.16 15.32
CA PRO A 6 -50.53 38.73 15.52
C PRO A 6 -49.68 38.32 16.72
N THR A 7 -50.30 37.88 17.78
CA THR A 7 -49.69 37.22 18.92
C THR A 7 -49.24 35.83 18.47
N THR A 8 -47.96 35.66 18.16
CA THR A 8 -47.35 34.35 17.99
C THR A 8 -47.29 33.67 19.34
N ALA A 9 -48.18 32.72 19.56
CA ALA A 9 -48.10 31.79 20.67
C ALA A 9 -46.85 30.92 20.47
N GLN A 10 -45.75 31.20 21.19
CA GLN A 10 -44.65 30.29 21.36
C GLN A 10 -45.14 29.04 22.07
N ALA A 11 -45.32 27.96 21.29
CA ALA A 11 -45.51 26.64 21.86
C ALA A 11 -44.23 26.29 22.63
N THR A 12 -44.29 26.30 23.96
CA THR A 12 -43.23 25.80 24.82
C THR A 12 -43.03 24.32 24.51
N ALA A 13 -42.02 23.99 23.73
CA ALA A 13 -41.67 22.60 23.45
C ALA A 13 -41.37 21.91 24.79
N GLN A 14 -42.28 21.05 25.21
CA GLN A 14 -42.11 20.26 26.42
C GLN A 14 -40.94 19.33 26.23
N ALA A 15 -39.97 19.30 27.16
CA ALA A 15 -38.81 18.48 27.06
C ALA A 15 -39.20 16.99 26.94
N ALA A 16 -38.58 16.29 25.99
CA ALA A 16 -38.83 14.87 25.76
C ALA A 16 -38.38 14.03 26.98
N PRO A 17 -39.05 12.89 27.29
CA PRO A 17 -38.56 11.99 28.32
C PRO A 17 -37.08 11.61 28.09
N GLY A 18 -36.28 11.66 29.14
CA GLY A 18 -34.84 11.42 29.03
C GLY A 18 -34.06 11.73 30.30
N TRP A 19 -32.76 11.41 30.27
CA TRP A 19 -31.82 11.75 31.33
C TRP A 19 -31.32 13.17 31.15
N TYR A 20 -31.48 13.99 32.17
CA TYR A 20 -30.99 15.37 32.17
C TYR A 20 -30.10 15.63 33.40
N PRO A 21 -29.16 16.55 33.35
CA PRO A 21 -28.34 16.94 34.49
C PRO A 21 -29.20 17.42 35.65
N ASP A 22 -28.95 16.93 36.88
CA ASP A 22 -29.71 17.26 38.09
C ASP A 22 -29.12 18.45 38.86
N GLY A 23 -28.05 19.07 38.35
CA GLY A 23 -27.37 20.20 38.99
C GLY A 23 -26.43 19.82 40.15
N SER A 24 -26.44 18.55 40.59
CA SER A 24 -25.58 18.04 41.66
C SER A 24 -24.37 17.24 41.14
N GLY A 25 -24.22 17.16 39.81
CA GLY A 25 -23.17 16.38 39.16
C GLY A 25 -23.61 14.98 38.74
N GLY A 26 -24.92 14.68 38.85
CA GLY A 26 -25.56 13.46 38.37
C GLY A 26 -26.56 13.73 37.24
N GLN A 27 -27.31 12.70 36.87
CA GLN A 27 -28.42 12.79 35.94
C GLN A 27 -29.69 12.32 36.65
N ARG A 28 -30.84 12.94 36.30
CA ARG A 28 -32.16 12.58 36.77
C ARG A 28 -33.08 12.33 35.58
N TRP A 29 -33.95 11.35 35.71
CA TRP A 29 -34.88 11.00 34.63
C TRP A 29 -36.11 11.95 34.65
N TRP A 30 -36.36 12.56 33.49
CA TRP A 30 -37.56 13.31 33.17
C TRP A 30 -38.51 12.40 32.39
N ASP A 31 -39.77 12.23 32.86
CA ASP A 31 -40.75 11.35 32.21
C ASP A 31 -41.58 12.06 31.13
N GLY A 32 -41.31 13.33 30.87
CA GLY A 32 -42.09 14.17 29.97
C GLY A 32 -43.16 15.01 30.70
N ARG A 33 -43.38 14.78 32.01
CA ARG A 33 -44.34 15.51 32.85
C ARG A 33 -43.74 15.99 34.15
N GLY A 34 -42.80 15.25 34.71
CA GLY A 34 -42.17 15.56 35.98
C GLY A 34 -40.79 14.86 36.16
N TRP A 35 -40.03 15.33 37.14
CA TRP A 35 -38.79 14.67 37.54
C TRP A 35 -39.14 13.44 38.40
N THR A 36 -38.61 12.30 37.99
CA THR A 36 -38.77 11.05 38.75
C THR A 36 -37.67 10.92 39.81
N ASP A 37 -37.80 9.95 40.73
CA ASP A 37 -36.75 9.65 41.72
C ASP A 37 -35.58 8.81 41.15
N HIS A 38 -35.61 8.52 39.84
CA HIS A 38 -34.52 7.81 39.21
C HIS A 38 -33.32 8.75 38.99
N THR A 39 -32.23 8.46 39.66
CA THR A 39 -30.96 9.17 39.52
C THR A 39 -29.89 8.23 38.96
N ALA A 40 -29.00 8.75 38.12
CA ALA A 40 -27.82 8.04 37.61
C ALA A 40 -26.56 8.91 37.81
N PRO A 41 -25.42 8.31 38.04
CA PRO A 41 -24.16 9.07 38.01
C PRO A 41 -23.97 9.76 36.64
N ALA A 42 -23.33 10.93 36.64
CA ALA A 42 -22.98 11.57 35.38
C ALA A 42 -22.22 10.57 34.49
N PRO A 43 -22.48 10.55 33.18
CA PRO A 43 -21.64 9.77 32.27
C PRO A 43 -20.18 10.14 32.52
N ALA A 44 -19.31 9.14 32.78
CA ALA A 44 -17.90 9.40 32.89
C ALA A 44 -17.45 10.18 31.64
N PRO A 45 -16.61 11.23 31.76
CA PRO A 45 -16.09 11.94 30.61
C PRO A 45 -15.60 10.90 29.59
N ALA A 46 -16.15 10.92 28.38
CA ALA A 46 -15.70 10.00 27.33
C ALA A 46 -14.19 10.09 27.28
N ALA A 47 -13.51 8.96 27.56
CA ALA A 47 -12.07 8.92 27.44
C ALA A 47 -11.74 9.45 26.03
N PRO A 48 -10.74 10.37 25.89
CA PRO A 48 -10.48 11.00 24.61
C PRO A 48 -10.21 9.91 23.59
N THR A 49 -11.22 9.65 22.75
CA THR A 49 -11.14 8.70 21.64
C THR A 49 -10.11 9.27 20.66
N GLY A 50 -8.88 8.72 20.73
CA GLY A 50 -7.80 9.12 19.82
C GLY A 50 -6.81 10.11 20.40
N ALA A 51 -6.31 9.86 21.62
CA ALA A 51 -5.09 10.55 22.05
C ALA A 51 -4.04 10.39 20.95
N ALA A 52 -3.64 11.51 20.33
CA ALA A 52 -2.63 11.52 19.29
C ALA A 52 -1.38 10.80 19.81
N ILE A 53 -0.89 9.79 19.07
CA ILE A 53 0.31 9.05 19.45
C ILE A 53 1.46 10.05 19.46
N VAL A 54 1.91 10.40 20.66
CA VAL A 54 3.10 11.24 20.84
C VAL A 54 4.31 10.36 20.50
N ARG A 55 5.05 10.74 19.46
CA ARG A 55 6.31 10.10 19.08
C ARG A 55 7.45 11.05 19.43
N PRO A 56 8.27 10.73 20.44
CA PRO A 56 9.45 11.55 20.73
C PRO A 56 10.41 11.48 19.52
N THR A 57 11.11 12.59 19.29
CA THR A 57 12.19 12.61 18.30
C THR A 57 13.34 11.72 18.78
N LEU A 58 13.94 10.97 17.88
CA LEU A 58 15.09 10.14 18.20
C LEU A 58 16.36 11.00 18.35
N PRO A 59 17.36 10.52 19.14
CA PRO A 59 18.66 11.17 19.23
C PRO A 59 19.29 11.39 17.86
N ALA A 60 20.04 12.49 17.70
CA ALA A 60 20.78 12.76 16.49
C ALA A 60 21.76 11.61 16.19
N GLY A 61 21.81 11.18 14.92
CA GLY A 61 22.68 10.06 14.50
C GLY A 61 22.06 8.67 14.65
N THR A 62 20.81 8.53 15.18
CA THR A 62 20.16 7.22 15.23
C THR A 62 19.91 6.71 13.81
N SER A 63 20.51 5.54 13.47
CA SER A 63 20.30 4.89 12.18
C SER A 63 18.95 4.16 12.17
N VAL A 64 18.00 4.70 11.42
CA VAL A 64 16.68 4.08 11.20
C VAL A 64 16.68 3.23 9.93
N ASP A 65 17.64 3.46 9.02
CA ASP A 65 17.80 2.65 7.81
C ASP A 65 18.78 1.51 8.08
N ASN A 66 18.38 0.30 7.70
CA ASN A 66 19.11 -0.94 7.92
C ASN A 66 19.08 -1.78 6.64
N ALA A 67 19.84 -2.88 6.59
CA ALA A 67 19.90 -3.75 5.41
C ALA A 67 18.52 -4.30 5.00
N TRP A 68 17.65 -4.55 5.96
CA TRP A 68 16.34 -5.16 5.70
C TRP A 68 15.42 -4.24 4.91
N VAL A 69 15.39 -2.94 5.20
CA VAL A 69 14.57 -2.00 4.42
C VAL A 69 15.10 -1.84 2.99
N TRP A 70 16.42 -1.97 2.78
CA TRP A 70 16.99 -2.00 1.42
C TRP A 70 16.59 -3.26 0.66
N VAL A 71 16.52 -4.41 1.34
CA VAL A 71 15.95 -5.63 0.76
C VAL A 71 14.49 -5.38 0.37
N VAL A 72 13.66 -4.85 1.27
CA VAL A 72 12.26 -4.51 0.96
C VAL A 72 12.16 -3.60 -0.26
N SER A 73 13.07 -2.63 -0.40
CA SER A 73 13.06 -1.66 -1.49
C SER A 73 13.43 -2.25 -2.85
N LEU A 74 14.34 -3.23 -2.91
CA LEU A 74 15.01 -3.62 -4.16
C LEU A 74 14.74 -5.06 -4.60
N ILE A 75 14.30 -5.95 -3.71
CA ILE A 75 14.22 -7.38 -4.03
C ILE A 75 13.26 -7.70 -5.19
N MET A 76 12.13 -6.99 -5.27
CA MET A 76 11.15 -7.20 -6.35
C MET A 76 11.71 -6.74 -7.71
N VAL A 77 12.55 -5.70 -7.70
CA VAL A 77 13.27 -5.25 -8.90
C VAL A 77 14.24 -6.33 -9.36
N VAL A 78 15.02 -6.90 -8.42
CA VAL A 78 15.93 -8.02 -8.73
C VAL A 78 15.14 -9.23 -9.25
N ALA A 79 14.02 -9.55 -8.66
CA ALA A 79 13.15 -10.65 -9.09
C ALA A 79 12.53 -10.43 -10.50
N SER A 80 12.48 -9.20 -10.99
CA SER A 80 11.99 -8.88 -12.35
C SER A 80 13.05 -9.04 -13.43
N LEU A 81 14.35 -9.11 -13.08
CA LEU A 81 15.44 -9.17 -14.06
C LEU A 81 15.34 -10.35 -15.03
N PRO A 82 14.92 -11.57 -14.65
CA PRO A 82 14.78 -12.68 -15.58
C PRO A 82 13.90 -12.38 -16.79
N PHE A 83 12.96 -11.43 -16.67
CA PHE A 83 12.12 -11.00 -17.78
C PHE A 83 12.91 -10.50 -18.99
N PHE A 84 14.02 -9.82 -18.76
CA PHE A 84 14.87 -9.27 -19.83
C PHE A 84 15.73 -10.32 -20.53
N PHE A 85 15.82 -11.52 -19.99
CA PHE A 85 16.57 -12.63 -20.57
C PHE A 85 15.67 -13.61 -21.35
N PHE A 86 14.37 -13.37 -21.39
CA PHE A 86 13.46 -14.18 -22.19
C PHE A 86 13.66 -13.88 -23.67
N ASP A 87 13.86 -14.93 -24.49
CA ASP A 87 13.99 -14.82 -25.95
C ASP A 87 12.61 -14.60 -26.61
N MET A 88 12.11 -13.38 -26.49
CA MET A 88 10.85 -12.96 -27.09
C MET A 88 10.93 -13.00 -28.63
N SER A 89 12.10 -12.66 -29.20
CA SER A 89 12.30 -12.66 -30.65
C SER A 89 12.19 -14.08 -31.22
N GLY A 90 12.87 -15.05 -30.61
CA GLY A 90 12.80 -16.47 -31.00
C GLY A 90 11.38 -17.03 -30.81
N TYR A 91 10.69 -16.66 -29.74
CA TYR A 91 9.29 -17.04 -29.53
C TYR A 91 8.37 -16.53 -30.65
N MET A 92 8.47 -15.24 -30.99
CA MET A 92 7.64 -14.63 -32.03
C MET A 92 7.99 -15.17 -33.43
N ARG A 93 9.29 -15.39 -33.72
CA ARG A 93 9.73 -15.98 -34.98
C ARG A 93 9.10 -17.35 -35.21
N ALA A 94 9.15 -18.22 -34.20
CA ALA A 94 8.56 -19.56 -34.33
C ALA A 94 7.03 -19.53 -34.57
N ILE A 95 6.31 -18.57 -34.00
CA ILE A 95 4.89 -18.36 -34.27
C ILE A 95 4.65 -17.93 -35.73
N ILE A 96 5.45 -16.96 -36.22
CA ILE A 96 5.34 -16.45 -37.59
C ILE A 96 5.70 -17.54 -38.60
N GLU A 97 6.78 -18.30 -38.42
CA GLU A 97 7.19 -19.40 -39.24
C GLU A 97 6.10 -20.47 -39.36
N ALA A 98 5.45 -20.80 -38.24
CA ALA A 98 4.33 -21.75 -38.24
C ALA A 98 3.13 -21.24 -39.06
N GLU A 99 2.82 -19.97 -38.98
CA GLU A 99 1.74 -19.36 -39.74
C GLU A 99 2.03 -19.34 -41.26
N VAL A 100 3.27 -18.96 -41.62
CA VAL A 100 3.70 -18.85 -43.01
C VAL A 100 3.90 -20.21 -43.67
N SER A 101 4.56 -21.15 -43.00
CA SER A 101 4.87 -22.48 -43.56
C SER A 101 3.75 -23.49 -43.42
N GLY A 102 2.73 -23.23 -42.60
CA GLY A 102 1.73 -24.19 -42.19
C GLY A 102 2.24 -25.33 -41.33
N SER A 103 3.53 -25.31 -40.93
CA SER A 103 4.17 -26.31 -40.06
C SER A 103 4.11 -25.93 -38.61
N THR A 104 3.46 -26.75 -37.81
CA THR A 104 3.36 -26.54 -36.37
C THR A 104 4.40 -27.30 -35.55
N SER A 105 5.38 -27.94 -36.20
CA SER A 105 6.34 -28.85 -35.55
C SER A 105 7.21 -28.18 -34.45
N GLY A 106 7.53 -26.89 -34.60
CA GLY A 106 8.31 -26.11 -33.61
C GLY A 106 7.48 -25.52 -32.46
N ILE A 107 6.17 -25.39 -32.62
CA ILE A 107 5.30 -24.75 -31.63
C ILE A 107 5.35 -25.41 -30.24
N PRO A 108 5.27 -26.75 -30.11
CA PRO A 108 5.26 -27.37 -28.78
C PRO A 108 6.50 -27.06 -27.95
N SER A 109 7.69 -27.02 -28.55
CA SER A 109 8.94 -26.70 -27.84
C SER A 109 9.00 -25.24 -27.37
N VAL A 110 8.59 -24.33 -28.22
CA VAL A 110 8.54 -22.89 -27.92
C VAL A 110 7.53 -22.59 -26.82
N MET A 111 6.33 -23.20 -26.89
CA MET A 111 5.33 -23.08 -25.84
C MET A 111 5.81 -23.69 -24.51
N ALA A 112 6.48 -24.84 -24.55
CA ALA A 112 7.06 -25.44 -23.35
C ALA A 112 8.09 -24.51 -22.69
N ASN A 113 9.00 -23.91 -23.46
CA ASN A 113 9.98 -22.94 -22.95
C ASN A 113 9.31 -21.69 -22.34
N TYR A 114 8.25 -21.20 -22.99
CA TYR A 114 7.45 -20.08 -22.45
C TYR A 114 6.79 -20.43 -21.12
N PHE A 115 6.15 -21.61 -21.00
CA PHE A 115 5.54 -22.04 -19.75
C PHE A 115 6.58 -22.28 -18.63
N VAL A 116 7.74 -22.83 -18.97
CA VAL A 116 8.87 -22.97 -18.02
C VAL A 116 9.32 -21.59 -17.54
N PHE A 117 9.49 -20.64 -18.45
CA PHE A 117 9.84 -19.26 -18.08
C PHE A 117 8.78 -18.63 -17.16
N LEU A 118 7.48 -18.76 -17.48
CA LEU A 118 6.41 -18.27 -16.63
C LEU A 118 6.44 -18.94 -15.25
N ALA A 119 6.61 -20.25 -15.18
CA ALA A 119 6.67 -20.98 -13.92
C ALA A 119 7.84 -20.51 -13.04
N VAL A 120 9.02 -20.38 -13.64
CA VAL A 120 10.23 -19.89 -12.93
C VAL A 120 10.04 -18.48 -12.42
N THR A 121 9.53 -17.56 -13.25
CA THR A 121 9.31 -16.16 -12.84
C THR A 121 8.24 -16.04 -11.74
N GLN A 122 7.18 -16.89 -11.78
CA GLN A 122 6.18 -16.94 -10.71
C GLN A 122 6.75 -17.44 -9.39
N VAL A 123 7.55 -18.51 -9.43
CA VAL A 123 8.20 -19.04 -8.22
C VAL A 123 9.17 -18.00 -7.63
N LEU A 124 9.99 -17.35 -8.47
CA LEU A 124 10.89 -16.28 -8.03
C LEU A 124 10.12 -15.09 -7.45
N GLY A 125 9.03 -14.68 -8.08
CA GLY A 125 8.16 -13.59 -7.62
C GLY A 125 7.53 -13.89 -6.25
N LEU A 126 7.01 -15.11 -6.06
CA LEU A 126 6.44 -15.56 -4.78
C LEU A 126 7.53 -15.65 -3.69
N ALA A 127 8.70 -16.18 -4.01
CA ALA A 127 9.82 -16.24 -3.09
C ALA A 127 10.29 -14.83 -2.68
N ALA A 128 10.44 -13.92 -3.64
CA ALA A 128 10.79 -12.52 -3.40
C ALA A 128 9.73 -11.81 -2.54
N TRP A 129 8.45 -12.04 -2.81
CA TRP A 129 7.35 -11.50 -2.00
C TRP A 129 7.40 -12.02 -0.57
N GLY A 130 7.52 -13.33 -0.35
CA GLY A 130 7.65 -13.91 0.99
C GLY A 130 8.87 -13.38 1.74
N PHE A 131 10.00 -13.23 1.04
CA PHE A 131 11.20 -12.64 1.63
C PHE A 131 11.04 -11.14 1.92
N THR A 132 10.27 -10.39 1.13
CA THR A 132 9.91 -9.00 1.42
C THR A 132 9.13 -8.88 2.73
N VAL A 133 8.15 -9.77 2.97
CA VAL A 133 7.39 -9.80 4.22
C VAL A 133 8.31 -10.08 5.41
N PHE A 134 9.20 -11.06 5.28
CA PHE A 134 10.21 -11.35 6.29
C PHE A 134 11.14 -10.15 6.56
N ALA A 135 11.64 -9.50 5.51
CA ALA A 135 12.51 -8.34 5.61
C ALA A 135 11.78 -7.15 6.26
N ALA A 136 10.50 -6.91 5.94
CA ALA A 136 9.68 -5.89 6.58
C ALA A 136 9.47 -6.19 8.07
N PHE A 137 9.28 -7.45 8.47
CA PHE A 137 9.24 -7.86 9.87
C PHE A 137 10.56 -7.56 10.59
N ARG A 138 11.71 -7.85 9.96
CA ARG A 138 13.04 -7.57 10.53
C ARG A 138 13.31 -6.06 10.64
N ASP A 139 12.90 -5.27 9.62
CA ASP A 139 12.95 -3.80 9.69
C ASP A 139 12.08 -3.25 10.81
N TYR A 140 10.84 -3.74 10.94
CA TYR A 140 9.94 -3.37 12.03
C TYR A 140 10.57 -3.61 13.41
N LYS A 141 11.17 -4.79 13.62
CA LYS A 141 11.86 -5.14 14.88
C LYS A 141 13.08 -4.25 15.14
N HIS A 142 13.82 -3.89 14.10
CA HIS A 142 14.90 -2.93 14.22
C HIS A 142 14.40 -1.56 14.64
N LEU A 143 13.30 -1.07 14.04
CA LEU A 143 12.71 0.22 14.41
C LEU A 143 12.22 0.25 15.86
N GLU A 144 11.63 -0.85 16.36
CA GLU A 144 11.29 -0.99 17.79
C GLU A 144 12.54 -0.91 18.68
N SER A 145 13.62 -1.60 18.32
CA SER A 145 14.85 -1.66 19.12
C SER A 145 15.59 -0.32 19.20
N VAL A 146 15.48 0.55 18.17
CA VAL A 146 16.06 1.90 18.19
C VAL A 146 15.13 2.95 18.80
N GLY A 147 13.98 2.53 19.36
CA GLY A 147 13.10 3.39 20.15
C GLY A 147 11.99 4.10 19.36
N VAL A 148 11.69 3.68 18.11
CA VAL A 148 10.53 4.21 17.38
C VAL A 148 9.24 3.73 18.03
N VAL A 149 8.46 4.63 18.59
CA VAL A 149 7.16 4.32 19.22
C VAL A 149 6.13 4.00 18.14
N ARG A 150 5.59 2.78 18.15
CA ARG A 150 4.62 2.26 17.20
C ARG A 150 5.06 2.51 15.74
N PRO A 151 6.10 1.81 15.26
CA PRO A 151 6.50 1.86 13.86
C PRO A 151 5.32 1.44 12.96
N PHE A 152 5.41 1.73 11.66
CA PHE A 152 4.41 1.25 10.70
C PHE A 152 4.44 -0.29 10.67
N HIS A 153 3.28 -0.93 10.79
CA HIS A 153 3.21 -2.36 11.07
C HIS A 153 3.66 -3.17 9.85
N TRP A 154 4.52 -4.16 10.07
CA TRP A 154 5.11 -5.02 9.03
C TRP A 154 4.06 -5.82 8.21
N ALA A 155 2.89 -6.13 8.81
CA ALA A 155 1.84 -6.86 8.13
C ALA A 155 1.32 -6.17 6.85
N PHE A 156 1.52 -4.86 6.70
CA PHE A 156 1.21 -4.17 5.45
C PHE A 156 2.09 -4.62 4.27
N ALA A 157 3.21 -5.32 4.51
CA ALA A 157 4.02 -5.94 3.46
C ALA A 157 3.37 -7.19 2.84
N PHE A 158 2.30 -7.74 3.43
CA PHE A 158 1.46 -8.77 2.78
C PHE A 158 0.66 -8.21 1.60
N ILE A 159 0.41 -6.91 1.56
CA ILE A 159 -0.17 -6.27 0.40
C ILE A 159 0.85 -6.39 -0.75
N PRO A 160 0.47 -6.91 -1.94
CA PRO A 160 1.41 -7.19 -3.03
C PRO A 160 2.19 -5.98 -3.56
N TYR A 161 1.82 -4.79 -3.11
CA TYR A 161 2.50 -3.54 -3.46
C TYR A 161 3.42 -3.09 -2.32
N THR A 162 4.68 -3.45 -2.40
CA THR A 162 5.74 -3.11 -1.40
C THR A 162 5.79 -1.63 -1.05
N ILE A 163 5.43 -0.76 -1.99
CA ILE A 163 5.39 0.70 -1.81
C ILE A 163 4.47 1.11 -0.65
N VAL A 164 3.40 0.34 -0.35
CA VAL A 164 2.48 0.63 0.77
C VAL A 164 3.22 0.60 2.10
N TYR A 165 4.05 -0.42 2.31
CA TYR A 165 4.88 -0.51 3.51
C TYR A 165 5.90 0.64 3.58
N LEU A 166 6.59 0.93 2.48
CA LEU A 166 7.61 1.98 2.40
C LEU A 166 7.02 3.39 2.62
N ILE A 167 5.84 3.69 2.06
CA ILE A 167 5.14 4.97 2.31
C ILE A 167 4.74 5.07 3.78
N GLY A 168 4.10 4.05 4.34
CA GLY A 168 3.68 4.06 5.74
C GLY A 168 4.86 4.21 6.70
N ARG A 169 5.96 3.49 6.44
CA ARG A 169 7.23 3.63 7.15
C ARG A 169 7.78 5.07 7.06
N HIS A 170 7.83 5.62 5.85
CA HIS A 170 8.31 6.97 5.59
C HIS A 170 7.51 8.03 6.37
N VAL A 171 6.17 7.95 6.31
CA VAL A 171 5.28 8.89 7.03
C VAL A 171 5.49 8.85 8.54
N VAL A 172 5.69 7.65 9.11
CA VAL A 172 5.97 7.49 10.54
C VAL A 172 7.35 8.05 10.91
N LEU A 173 8.37 7.69 10.13
CA LEU A 173 9.75 8.07 10.43
C LEU A 173 10.03 9.56 10.26
N ARG A 174 9.41 10.25 9.30
CA ARG A 174 9.56 11.71 9.16
C ARG A 174 9.09 12.50 10.38
N LYS A 175 8.28 11.90 11.25
CA LYS A 175 7.84 12.52 12.51
C LYS A 175 8.88 12.43 13.63
N VAL A 176 9.85 11.51 13.49
CA VAL A 176 10.84 11.21 14.54
C VAL A 176 12.30 11.45 14.11
N VAL A 177 12.57 11.42 12.79
CA VAL A 177 13.90 11.65 12.20
C VAL A 177 13.79 12.46 10.92
N ARG A 178 14.60 13.55 10.80
CA ARG A 178 14.55 14.43 9.61
C ARG A 178 15.13 13.80 8.33
N THR A 179 16.05 12.84 8.46
CA THR A 179 16.81 12.26 7.34
C THR A 179 16.20 10.97 6.79
N ALA A 180 15.05 10.52 7.33
CA ALA A 180 14.40 9.31 6.88
C ALA A 180 13.78 9.46 5.48
N GLY A 181 13.93 8.43 4.62
CA GLY A 181 13.18 8.38 3.37
C GLY A 181 13.93 7.86 2.15
N TRP A 182 15.24 7.70 2.22
CA TRP A 182 16.05 7.19 1.11
C TRP A 182 15.56 5.85 0.54
N PRO A 183 15.15 4.84 1.35
CA PRO A 183 14.66 3.57 0.82
C PRO A 183 13.40 3.72 -0.05
N LEU A 184 12.49 4.62 0.30
CA LEU A 184 11.29 4.90 -0.53
C LEU A 184 11.68 5.51 -1.88
N TRP A 185 12.57 6.51 -1.87
CA TRP A 185 13.00 7.17 -3.11
C TRP A 185 13.82 6.22 -3.99
N ALA A 186 14.68 5.40 -3.39
CA ALA A 186 15.40 4.36 -4.13
C ALA A 186 14.45 3.35 -4.77
N HIS A 187 13.39 2.95 -4.07
CA HIS A 187 12.34 2.09 -4.62
C HIS A 187 11.67 2.73 -5.85
N ILE A 188 11.22 3.98 -5.74
CA ILE A 188 10.59 4.70 -6.85
C ILE A 188 11.56 4.84 -8.04
N ALA A 189 12.81 5.24 -7.77
CA ALA A 189 13.83 5.39 -8.81
C ALA A 189 14.16 4.07 -9.50
N SER A 190 14.27 2.96 -8.75
CA SER A 190 14.57 1.65 -9.31
C SER A 190 13.45 1.12 -10.21
N TYR A 191 12.17 1.32 -9.84
CA TYR A 191 11.06 0.99 -10.72
C TYR A 191 11.00 1.88 -11.96
N GLY A 192 11.32 3.17 -11.82
CA GLY A 192 11.47 4.06 -12.98
C GLY A 192 12.56 3.58 -13.94
N LEU A 193 13.70 3.13 -13.40
CA LEU A 193 14.78 2.55 -14.21
C LEU A 193 14.37 1.27 -14.91
N VAL A 194 13.70 0.33 -14.20
CA VAL A 194 13.16 -0.91 -14.78
C VAL A 194 12.16 -0.60 -15.89
N PHE A 195 11.30 0.39 -15.70
CA PHE A 195 10.33 0.81 -16.72
C PHE A 195 11.02 1.34 -17.98
N VAL A 196 12.05 2.18 -17.84
CA VAL A 196 12.84 2.65 -18.98
C VAL A 196 13.57 1.48 -19.67
N ALA A 197 14.18 0.58 -18.88
CA ALA A 197 14.83 -0.61 -19.43
C ALA A 197 13.83 -1.50 -20.19
N ALA A 198 12.61 -1.66 -19.71
CA ALA A 198 11.57 -2.43 -20.40
C ALA A 198 11.16 -1.80 -21.73
N ILE A 199 11.10 -0.47 -21.82
CA ILE A 199 10.83 0.25 -23.08
C ILE A 199 11.97 -0.01 -24.07
N VAL A 200 13.23 0.14 -23.63
CA VAL A 200 14.40 -0.10 -24.49
C VAL A 200 14.43 -1.56 -24.97
N TRP A 201 14.19 -2.51 -24.07
CA TRP A 201 14.11 -3.93 -24.41
C TRP A 201 13.00 -4.21 -25.43
N ALA A 202 11.80 -3.65 -25.25
CA ALA A 202 10.69 -3.79 -26.18
C ALA A 202 11.03 -3.21 -27.58
N MET A 203 11.74 -2.08 -27.63
CA MET A 203 12.19 -1.50 -28.91
C MET A 203 13.21 -2.42 -29.61
N VAL A 204 14.15 -3.01 -28.87
CA VAL A 204 15.12 -3.96 -29.42
C VAL A 204 14.42 -5.21 -29.98
N VAL A 205 13.47 -5.78 -29.23
CA VAL A 205 12.67 -6.92 -29.68
C VAL A 205 11.89 -6.55 -30.96
N MET A 206 11.22 -5.42 -30.99
CA MET A 206 10.47 -4.96 -32.15
C MET A 206 11.35 -4.74 -33.38
N GLN A 207 12.55 -4.18 -33.20
CA GLN A 207 13.52 -4.02 -34.28
C GLN A 207 13.99 -5.36 -34.83
N SER A 208 14.27 -6.36 -33.95
CA SER A 208 14.67 -7.70 -34.40
C SER A 208 13.57 -8.38 -35.20
N MET A 209 12.31 -8.28 -34.74
CA MET A 209 11.14 -8.82 -35.45
C MET A 209 10.96 -8.17 -36.83
N PHE A 210 11.10 -6.86 -36.91
CA PHE A 210 11.01 -6.16 -38.21
C PHE A 210 12.08 -6.62 -39.17
N ASN A 211 13.33 -6.79 -38.73
CA ASN A 211 14.40 -7.31 -39.55
C ASN A 211 14.11 -8.74 -40.02
N ASP A 212 13.60 -9.62 -39.17
CA ASP A 212 13.23 -10.99 -39.50
C ASP A 212 12.14 -11.05 -40.56
N LEU A 213 11.09 -10.21 -40.43
CA LEU A 213 10.01 -10.11 -41.44
C LEU A 213 10.52 -9.62 -42.78
N MET A 214 11.43 -8.65 -42.80
CA MET A 214 12.05 -8.17 -44.04
C MET A 214 12.85 -9.26 -44.71
N TYR A 215 13.65 -10.05 -43.98
CA TYR A 215 14.40 -11.19 -44.53
C TYR A 215 13.43 -12.21 -45.17
N MET A 216 12.36 -12.60 -44.50
CA MET A 216 11.40 -13.57 -44.99
C MET A 216 10.62 -13.08 -46.24
N SER A 217 10.49 -11.77 -46.44
CA SER A 217 9.80 -11.21 -47.61
C SER A 217 10.64 -11.21 -48.90
N PHE A 218 11.97 -11.44 -48.82
CA PHE A 218 12.88 -11.43 -49.94
C PHE A 218 13.40 -12.84 -50.32
N THR A 219 13.06 -13.86 -49.52
CA THR A 219 13.41 -15.28 -49.81
C THR A 219 12.18 -16.08 -50.25
#